data_4336ad9a59a5244cd55013988f34810d
#
_entry.id   4336ad9a59a5244cd55013988f34810d
#
_cell.length_a   1.000
_cell.length_b   1.000
_cell.length_c   1.000
_cell.angle_alpha   90.00
_cell.angle_beta   90.00
_cell.angle_gamma   90.00
#
_symmetry.space_group_name_H-M   'P 1'
#
loop_
_entity.id
_entity.type
_entity.pdbx_description
1 polymer ?
#
loop_
_entity_poly.entity_id
_entity_poly.type
_entity_poly.pdbx_seq_one_letter_code
_entity_poly.pdbx_strand_id
1 'polypeptide(L)'
;MNTLDLLRDDFKLFLQALWAQLDLPSPTRAQYAIADYLQYGPKRLQIQAFRGVGKSWITGAFVLWTLFKDNEKKIMIISASKERADNMSIFLQKLIIETPWLNHMQPSDDAARWSRISFDIKCPPHQAPSVKSVGITGQLTGSRADLMIPTDLTEGAWWGGHLISKEIRDHRAASSAGCI
;
A
#
# COMPACT_ATOMS: atom_id res chain seq x y z
N MET A 1 4.43 -24.49 -10.16
CA MET A 1 4.36 -23.20 -9.44
C MET A 1 3.63 -22.25 -10.36
N ASN A 2 2.50 -21.70 -9.93
CA ASN A 2 1.69 -20.81 -10.76
C ASN A 2 2.39 -19.45 -10.85
N THR A 3 2.29 -18.74 -11.98
CA THR A 3 2.86 -17.39 -12.15
C THR A 3 2.41 -16.43 -11.05
N LEU A 4 1.16 -16.54 -10.60
CA LEU A 4 0.61 -15.72 -9.52
C LEU A 4 1.27 -15.99 -8.16
N ASP A 5 1.73 -17.22 -7.89
CA ASP A 5 2.44 -17.54 -6.65
C ASP A 5 3.81 -16.84 -6.63
N LEU A 6 4.51 -16.80 -7.77
CA LEU A 6 5.76 -16.05 -7.88
C LEU A 6 5.58 -14.55 -7.64
N LEU A 7 4.53 -13.96 -8.19
CA LEU A 7 4.21 -12.54 -7.96
C LEU A 7 3.83 -12.25 -6.51
N ARG A 8 3.29 -13.24 -5.80
CA ARG A 8 2.94 -13.11 -4.37
C ARG A 8 4.17 -13.08 -3.48
N ASP A 9 5.21 -13.82 -3.83
CA ASP A 9 6.39 -13.97 -2.99
C ASP A 9 7.48 -12.95 -3.26
N ASP A 10 7.54 -12.37 -4.47
CA ASP A 10 8.56 -11.41 -4.89
C ASP A 10 7.95 -10.10 -5.38
N PHE A 11 8.17 -9.03 -4.61
CA PHE A 11 7.67 -7.70 -4.95
C PHE A 11 8.31 -7.12 -6.22
N LYS A 12 9.57 -7.46 -6.55
CA LYS A 12 10.19 -7.00 -7.79
C LYS A 12 9.51 -7.60 -9.02
N LEU A 13 9.17 -8.88 -8.96
CA LEU A 13 8.43 -9.54 -10.04
C LEU A 13 7.04 -8.93 -10.18
N PHE A 14 6.35 -8.67 -9.06
CA PHE A 14 5.06 -7.99 -9.07
C PHE A 14 5.16 -6.59 -9.69
N LEU A 15 6.16 -5.80 -9.28
CA LEU A 15 6.42 -4.47 -9.83
C LEU A 15 6.68 -4.53 -11.33
N GLN A 16 7.51 -5.46 -11.79
CA GLN A 16 7.81 -5.63 -13.21
C GLN A 16 6.57 -6.02 -14.02
N ALA A 17 5.76 -6.95 -13.52
CA ALA A 17 4.52 -7.37 -14.15
C ALA A 17 3.51 -6.22 -14.24
N LEU A 18 3.40 -5.42 -13.17
CA LEU A 18 2.52 -4.24 -13.16
C LEU A 18 3.00 -3.16 -14.15
N TRP A 19 4.30 -2.89 -14.22
CA TRP A 19 4.90 -1.94 -15.19
C TRP A 19 4.65 -2.39 -16.63
N ALA A 20 4.85 -3.68 -16.92
CA ALA A 20 4.60 -4.24 -18.25
C ALA A 20 3.12 -4.13 -18.64
N GLN A 21 2.20 -4.35 -17.70
CA GLN A 21 0.75 -4.21 -17.95
C GLN A 21 0.33 -2.77 -18.27
N LEU A 22 1.05 -1.80 -17.72
CA LEU A 22 0.76 -0.37 -17.88
C LEU A 22 1.57 0.28 -19.02
N ASP A 23 2.22 -0.52 -19.87
CA ASP A 23 3.11 -0.07 -20.95
C ASP A 23 4.19 0.92 -20.47
N LEU A 24 4.62 0.76 -19.22
CA LEU A 24 5.71 1.57 -18.67
C LEU A 24 7.08 0.95 -19.02
N PRO A 25 8.13 1.78 -19.15
CA PRO A 25 9.48 1.27 -19.30
C PRO A 25 9.86 0.33 -18.16
N SER A 26 10.67 -0.69 -18.43
CA SER A 26 11.15 -1.62 -17.39
C SER A 26 11.70 -0.86 -16.17
N PRO A 27 11.44 -1.36 -14.95
CA PRO A 27 11.91 -0.68 -13.75
C PRO A 27 13.42 -0.50 -13.75
N THR A 28 13.88 0.68 -13.38
CA THR A 28 15.29 1.04 -13.28
C THR A 28 15.95 0.37 -12.07
N ARG A 29 17.30 0.34 -12.05
CA ARG A 29 18.08 -0.15 -10.90
C ARG A 29 17.66 0.51 -9.57
N ALA A 30 17.41 1.84 -9.60
CA ALA A 30 16.98 2.58 -8.41
C ALA A 30 15.59 2.12 -7.93
N GLN A 31 14.66 1.86 -8.86
CA GLN A 31 13.33 1.37 -8.55
C GLN A 31 13.37 -0.05 -7.97
N TYR A 32 14.20 -0.93 -8.51
CA TYR A 32 14.41 -2.26 -7.94
C TYR A 32 15.06 -2.22 -6.55
N ALA A 33 16.02 -1.31 -6.31
CA ALA A 33 16.60 -1.12 -4.99
C ALA A 33 15.57 -0.65 -3.95
N ILE A 34 14.66 0.24 -4.36
CA ILE A 34 13.53 0.66 -3.52
C ILE A 34 12.59 -0.53 -3.25
N ALA A 35 12.30 -1.35 -4.26
CA ALA A 35 11.45 -2.52 -4.10
C ALA A 35 12.05 -3.55 -3.13
N ASP A 36 13.35 -3.83 -3.23
CA ASP A 36 14.08 -4.69 -2.29
C ASP A 36 14.00 -4.15 -0.86
N TYR A 37 14.22 -2.85 -0.71
CA TYR A 37 14.18 -2.22 0.61
C TYR A 37 12.77 -2.24 1.22
N LEU A 38 11.72 -2.10 0.40
CA LEU A 38 10.34 -2.23 0.84
C LEU A 38 10.00 -3.66 1.28
N GLN A 39 10.51 -4.66 0.57
CA GLN A 39 10.21 -6.07 0.87
C GLN A 39 11.02 -6.58 2.07
N TYR A 40 12.33 -6.33 2.08
CA TYR A 40 13.27 -6.96 3.02
C TYR A 40 13.79 -6.01 4.11
N GLY A 41 13.51 -4.72 3.99
CA GLY A 41 13.93 -3.71 4.96
C GLY A 41 13.22 -3.82 6.31
N PRO A 42 13.66 -3.02 7.29
CA PRO A 42 13.11 -3.02 8.64
C PRO A 42 11.61 -2.65 8.64
N LYS A 43 10.92 -2.97 9.75
CA LYS A 43 9.49 -2.64 9.93
C LYS A 43 9.19 -1.14 9.84
N ARG A 44 10.14 -0.30 10.24
CA ARG A 44 10.09 1.15 10.10
C ARG A 44 11.23 1.57 9.19
N LEU A 45 10.87 2.12 8.05
CA LEU A 45 11.85 2.53 7.04
C LEU A 45 11.48 3.89 6.46
N GLN A 46 12.49 4.60 5.98
CA GLN A 46 12.34 5.85 5.27
C GLN A 46 13.03 5.74 3.92
N ILE A 47 12.32 6.17 2.86
CA ILE A 47 12.87 6.20 1.51
C ILE A 47 13.00 7.65 1.09
N GLN A 48 14.24 8.07 0.90
CA GLN A 48 14.57 9.35 0.27
C GLN A 48 15.12 9.07 -1.12
N ALA A 49 14.48 9.64 -2.13
CA ALA A 49 14.90 9.46 -3.50
C ALA A 49 14.58 10.73 -4.30
N PHE A 50 15.33 10.96 -5.37
CA PHE A 50 15.16 12.12 -6.22
C PHE A 50 13.77 12.21 -6.86
N ARG A 51 13.39 13.43 -7.23
CA ARG A 51 12.11 13.68 -7.92
C ARG A 51 12.13 12.99 -9.29
N GLY A 52 11.03 12.33 -9.65
CA GLY A 52 10.93 11.61 -10.94
C GLY A 52 11.28 10.12 -10.88
N VAL A 53 11.85 9.59 -9.78
CA VAL A 53 12.13 8.15 -9.66
C VAL A 53 10.88 7.26 -9.64
N GLY A 54 9.68 7.84 -9.55
CA GLY A 54 8.44 7.08 -9.51
C GLY A 54 8.05 6.58 -8.12
N LYS A 55 8.46 7.26 -7.04
CA LYS A 55 8.13 6.86 -5.65
C LYS A 55 6.65 6.52 -5.46
N SER A 56 5.76 7.39 -5.92
CA SER A 56 4.31 7.18 -5.75
C SER A 56 3.80 5.93 -6.47
N TRP A 57 4.35 5.64 -7.65
CA TRP A 57 4.04 4.43 -8.40
C TRP A 57 4.50 3.17 -7.68
N ILE A 58 5.74 3.17 -7.18
CA ILE A 58 6.31 2.04 -6.43
C ILE A 58 5.55 1.85 -5.12
N THR A 59 5.21 2.94 -4.44
CA THR A 59 4.41 2.89 -3.21
C THR A 59 3.01 2.32 -3.47
N GLY A 60 2.35 2.76 -4.55
CA GLY A 60 1.07 2.19 -4.97
C GLY A 60 1.16 0.71 -5.29
N ALA A 61 2.19 0.29 -6.04
CA ALA A 61 2.44 -1.11 -6.32
C ALA A 61 2.68 -1.92 -5.04
N PHE A 62 3.39 -1.36 -4.05
CA PHE A 62 3.63 -2.02 -2.77
C PHE A 62 2.37 -2.20 -1.93
N VAL A 63 1.47 -1.21 -1.93
CA VAL A 63 0.15 -1.33 -1.31
C VAL A 63 -0.64 -2.48 -1.94
N LEU A 64 -0.72 -2.49 -3.28
CA LEU A 64 -1.44 -3.55 -4.00
C LEU A 64 -0.81 -4.93 -3.77
N TRP A 65 0.51 -5.02 -3.78
CA TRP A 65 1.22 -6.28 -3.50
C TRP A 65 0.95 -6.78 -2.08
N THR A 66 0.93 -5.88 -1.10
CA THR A 66 0.62 -6.25 0.30
C THR A 66 -0.79 -6.82 0.41
N LEU A 67 -1.77 -6.23 -0.27
CA LEU A 67 -3.15 -6.70 -0.32
C LEU A 67 -3.32 -7.97 -1.18
N PHE A 68 -2.53 -8.11 -2.24
CA PHE A 68 -2.48 -9.30 -3.09
C PHE A 68 -1.93 -10.51 -2.32
N LYS A 69 -0.97 -10.27 -1.44
CA LYS A 69 -0.38 -11.28 -0.56
C LYS A 69 -1.33 -11.68 0.56
N ASP A 70 -2.00 -10.72 1.16
CA ASP A 70 -2.91 -10.89 2.29
C ASP A 70 -4.06 -9.87 2.19
N ASN A 71 -5.22 -10.32 1.72
CA ASN A 71 -6.39 -9.47 1.49
C ASN A 71 -7.09 -9.02 2.78
N GLU A 72 -6.72 -9.54 3.93
CA GLU A 72 -7.25 -9.10 5.23
C GLU A 72 -6.50 -7.88 5.80
N LYS A 73 -5.33 -7.53 5.25
CA LYS A 73 -4.54 -6.38 5.70
C LYS A 73 -5.30 -5.07 5.57
N LYS A 74 -5.07 -4.20 6.54
CA LYS A 74 -5.64 -2.85 6.60
C LYS A 74 -4.51 -1.84 6.40
N ILE A 75 -4.64 -1.02 5.37
CA ILE A 75 -3.60 -0.08 4.97
C ILE A 75 -4.09 1.35 5.14
N MET A 76 -3.27 2.18 5.75
CA MET A 76 -3.55 3.60 5.91
C MET A 76 -2.52 4.43 5.15
N ILE A 77 -3.00 5.27 4.24
CA ILE A 77 -2.20 6.23 3.49
C ILE A 77 -2.34 7.58 4.17
N ILE A 78 -1.23 8.16 4.59
CA ILE A 78 -1.21 9.44 5.29
C ILE A 78 -0.42 10.43 4.43
N SER A 79 -0.98 11.61 4.17
CA SER A 79 -0.27 12.67 3.45
C SER A 79 -0.40 14.01 4.16
N ALA A 80 0.48 14.94 3.82
CA ALA A 80 0.42 16.32 4.31
C ALA A 80 -0.93 16.97 3.97
N SER A 81 -1.51 16.66 2.80
CA SER A 81 -2.86 17.09 2.45
C SER A 81 -3.79 15.89 2.22
N LYS A 82 -5.05 16.07 2.63
CA LYS A 82 -6.10 15.07 2.41
C LYS A 82 -6.28 14.77 0.92
N GLU A 83 -6.24 15.79 0.07
CA GLU A 83 -6.37 15.65 -1.38
C GLU A 83 -5.30 14.73 -1.98
N ARG A 84 -4.05 14.85 -1.57
CA ARG A 84 -2.95 13.96 -2.04
C ARG A 84 -3.17 12.51 -1.59
N ALA A 85 -3.64 12.32 -0.35
CA ALA A 85 -3.97 10.98 0.14
C ALA A 85 -5.13 10.36 -0.66
N ASP A 86 -6.18 11.15 -0.92
CA ASP A 86 -7.34 10.73 -1.70
C ASP A 86 -6.95 10.42 -3.17
N ASN A 87 -6.06 11.21 -3.78
CA ASN A 87 -5.53 10.95 -5.12
C ASN A 87 -4.76 9.62 -5.19
N MET A 88 -4.00 9.28 -4.16
CA MET A 88 -3.34 7.97 -4.07
C MET A 88 -4.37 6.83 -3.99
N SER A 89 -5.43 7.00 -3.22
CA SER A 89 -6.52 6.01 -3.13
C SER A 89 -7.20 5.79 -4.49
N ILE A 90 -7.53 6.87 -5.21
CA ILE A 90 -8.10 6.82 -6.57
C ILE A 90 -7.13 6.11 -7.53
N PHE A 91 -5.84 6.42 -7.43
CA PHE A 91 -4.81 5.79 -8.25
C PHE A 91 -4.76 4.27 -8.03
N LEU A 92 -4.81 3.81 -6.77
CA LEU A 92 -4.86 2.38 -6.45
C LEU A 92 -6.09 1.69 -7.03
N GLN A 93 -7.27 2.31 -6.92
CA GLN A 93 -8.50 1.79 -7.50
C GLN A 93 -8.40 1.64 -9.02
N LYS A 94 -7.83 2.64 -9.71
CA LYS A 94 -7.58 2.58 -11.15
C LYS A 94 -6.64 1.42 -11.52
N LEU A 95 -5.55 1.25 -10.77
CA LEU A 95 -4.62 0.14 -11.00
C LEU A 95 -5.30 -1.23 -10.87
N ILE A 96 -6.20 -1.39 -9.89
CA ILE A 96 -6.97 -2.64 -9.72
C ILE A 96 -7.88 -2.87 -10.93
N ILE A 97 -8.55 -1.82 -11.43
CA ILE A 97 -9.50 -1.92 -12.55
C ILE A 97 -8.77 -2.17 -13.87
N GLU A 98 -7.66 -1.46 -14.12
CA GLU A 98 -6.91 -1.50 -15.38
C GLU A 98 -5.99 -2.72 -15.51
N THR A 99 -5.77 -3.46 -14.41
CA THR A 99 -4.88 -4.62 -14.38
C THR A 99 -5.69 -5.91 -14.32
N PRO A 100 -5.87 -6.66 -15.44
CA PRO A 100 -6.77 -7.82 -15.51
C PRO A 100 -6.48 -8.90 -14.46
N TRP A 101 -5.22 -9.17 -14.15
CA TRP A 101 -4.84 -10.16 -13.15
C TRP A 101 -5.04 -9.69 -11.70
N LEU A 102 -5.35 -8.39 -11.45
CA LEU A 102 -5.79 -7.85 -10.17
C LEU A 102 -7.33 -7.74 -10.05
N ASN A 103 -8.08 -7.99 -11.11
CA ASN A 103 -9.54 -7.86 -11.10
C ASN A 103 -10.22 -8.73 -10.03
N HIS A 104 -9.59 -9.84 -9.64
CA HIS A 104 -10.10 -10.68 -8.57
C HIS A 104 -10.11 -9.99 -7.20
N MET A 105 -9.38 -8.88 -7.04
CA MET A 105 -9.37 -8.04 -5.83
C MET A 105 -10.55 -7.06 -5.78
N GLN A 106 -11.25 -6.84 -6.89
CA GLN A 106 -12.42 -5.97 -6.89
C GLN A 106 -13.52 -6.58 -6.01
N PRO A 107 -14.20 -5.76 -5.19
CA PRO A 107 -15.33 -6.25 -4.44
C PRO A 107 -16.44 -6.72 -5.41
N SER A 108 -17.05 -7.85 -5.11
CA SER A 108 -18.15 -8.41 -5.89
C SER A 108 -19.53 -7.92 -5.40
N ASP A 109 -19.55 -7.13 -4.35
CA ASP A 109 -20.75 -6.63 -3.70
C ASP A 109 -20.89 -5.13 -3.90
N ASP A 110 -22.04 -4.68 -4.41
CA ASP A 110 -22.38 -3.26 -4.56
C ASP A 110 -22.46 -2.51 -3.20
N ALA A 111 -22.59 -3.24 -2.09
CA ALA A 111 -22.54 -2.69 -0.75
C ALA A 111 -21.12 -2.43 -0.23
N ALA A 112 -20.08 -2.90 -0.92
CA ALA A 112 -18.70 -2.66 -0.54
C ALA A 112 -18.34 -1.18 -0.65
N ARG A 113 -17.50 -0.72 0.30
CA ARG A 113 -16.99 0.65 0.23
C ARG A 113 -16.06 0.81 -0.98
N TRP A 114 -16.41 1.73 -1.88
CA TRP A 114 -15.60 2.06 -3.05
C TRP A 114 -15.61 3.58 -3.25
N SER A 115 -14.90 4.28 -2.37
CA SER A 115 -14.81 5.73 -2.39
C SER A 115 -13.37 6.22 -2.42
N ARG A 116 -13.15 7.48 -2.78
CA ARG A 116 -11.81 8.09 -2.77
C ARG A 116 -11.16 8.15 -1.38
N ILE A 117 -11.96 8.14 -0.32
CA ILE A 117 -11.46 8.25 1.06
C ILE A 117 -11.10 6.86 1.61
N SER A 118 -11.88 5.85 1.22
CA SER A 118 -11.67 4.50 1.68
C SER A 118 -12.31 3.52 0.72
N PHE A 119 -11.67 2.37 0.54
CA PHE A 119 -12.23 1.30 -0.26
C PHE A 119 -11.89 -0.07 0.33
N ASP A 120 -12.72 -1.03 -0.02
CA ASP A 120 -12.52 -2.44 0.30
C ASP A 120 -12.10 -3.19 -0.95
N ILE A 121 -11.20 -4.15 -0.78
CA ILE A 121 -10.97 -5.19 -1.77
C ILE A 121 -11.83 -6.42 -1.40
N LYS A 122 -11.88 -7.40 -2.29
CA LYS A 122 -12.57 -8.66 -2.02
C LYS A 122 -11.89 -9.40 -0.85
N CYS A 123 -12.49 -9.30 0.32
CA CYS A 123 -12.03 -9.93 1.56
C CYS A 123 -13.23 -10.30 2.43
N PRO A 124 -13.04 -11.12 3.49
CA PRO A 124 -14.08 -11.33 4.48
C PRO A 124 -14.60 -10.01 5.07
N PRO A 125 -15.86 -9.93 5.50
CA PRO A 125 -16.44 -8.70 6.06
C PRO A 125 -15.65 -8.20 7.27
N HIS A 126 -15.24 -6.92 7.21
CA HIS A 126 -14.51 -6.25 8.29
C HIS A 126 -15.09 -4.86 8.55
N GLN A 127 -14.97 -4.40 9.79
CA GLN A 127 -15.39 -3.05 10.17
C GLN A 127 -14.48 -1.97 9.56
N ALA A 128 -13.15 -2.22 9.54
CA ALA A 128 -12.18 -1.30 8.97
C ALA A 128 -12.03 -1.52 7.46
N PRO A 129 -11.88 -0.46 6.64
CA PRO A 129 -11.65 -0.58 5.21
C PRO A 129 -10.30 -1.23 4.91
N SER A 130 -10.16 -1.85 3.73
CA SER A 130 -8.89 -2.41 3.26
C SER A 130 -7.86 -1.30 3.04
N VAL A 131 -8.27 -0.17 2.47
CA VAL A 131 -7.42 1.03 2.32
C VAL A 131 -8.18 2.25 2.81
N LYS A 132 -7.52 3.09 3.59
CA LYS A 132 -8.04 4.38 4.08
C LYS A 132 -7.03 5.48 3.80
N SER A 133 -7.48 6.60 3.21
CA SER A 133 -6.69 7.81 3.02
C SER A 133 -6.98 8.84 4.11
N VAL A 134 -5.94 9.45 4.68
CA VAL A 134 -6.07 10.45 5.75
C VAL A 134 -5.05 11.58 5.52
N GLY A 135 -5.50 12.83 5.69
CA GLY A 135 -4.58 13.95 5.84
C GLY A 135 -3.98 13.97 7.25
N ILE A 136 -2.75 14.45 7.41
CA ILE A 136 -2.06 14.47 8.71
C ILE A 136 -2.80 15.29 9.77
N THR A 137 -3.55 16.29 9.36
CA THR A 137 -4.43 17.09 10.24
C THR A 137 -5.77 16.41 10.52
N GLY A 138 -6.03 15.28 9.87
CA GLY A 138 -7.27 14.52 10.04
C GLY A 138 -7.24 13.68 11.31
N GLN A 139 -8.42 13.20 11.71
CA GLN A 139 -8.57 12.36 12.89
C GLN A 139 -8.01 10.95 12.62
N LEU A 140 -6.83 10.67 13.17
CA LEU A 140 -6.17 9.35 13.11
C LEU A 140 -6.65 8.42 14.22
N THR A 141 -7.19 8.99 15.31
CA THR A 141 -7.66 8.22 16.48
C THR A 141 -8.80 7.28 16.13
N GLY A 142 -8.73 6.06 16.64
CA GLY A 142 -9.75 5.03 16.38
C GLY A 142 -9.58 4.27 15.07
N SER A 143 -8.60 4.62 14.23
CA SER A 143 -8.30 3.86 13.03
C SER A 143 -7.27 2.77 13.31
N ARG A 144 -7.54 1.55 12.83
CA ARG A 144 -6.59 0.42 12.90
C ARG A 144 -5.99 0.22 11.52
N ALA A 145 -4.68 0.00 11.47
CA ALA A 145 -3.96 -0.33 10.24
C ALA A 145 -2.78 -1.26 10.56
N ASP A 146 -2.58 -2.25 9.69
CA ASP A 146 -1.41 -3.14 9.73
C ASP A 146 -0.21 -2.53 9.03
N LEU A 147 -0.45 -1.63 8.08
CA LEU A 147 0.55 -0.90 7.34
C LEU A 147 0.17 0.57 7.26
N MET A 148 1.06 1.45 7.70
CA MET A 148 0.94 2.90 7.54
C MET A 148 1.95 3.39 6.53
N ILE A 149 1.49 4.18 5.57
CA ILE A 149 2.31 4.74 4.50
C ILE A 149 2.18 6.27 4.53
N PRO A 150 3.04 6.95 5.28
CA PRO A 150 3.14 8.39 5.20
C PRO A 150 3.81 8.80 3.89
N THR A 151 3.15 9.65 3.12
CA THR A 151 3.66 10.22 1.87
C THR A 151 3.76 11.72 1.99
N ASP A 152 4.88 12.29 1.53
CA ASP A 152 5.09 13.75 1.44
C ASP A 152 4.82 14.53 2.75
N LEU A 153 5.22 13.98 3.90
CA LEU A 153 5.03 14.63 5.21
C LEU A 153 6.01 15.79 5.45
N THR A 154 7.01 15.96 4.61
CA THR A 154 8.03 17.00 4.77
C THR A 154 7.74 18.21 3.88
N GLU A 155 6.74 19.01 4.21
CA GLU A 155 6.63 20.36 3.68
C GLU A 155 7.64 21.23 4.44
N GLY A 156 8.72 21.61 3.76
CA GLY A 156 9.75 22.51 4.32
C GLY A 156 11.18 22.03 4.16
N ALA A 157 11.42 20.78 3.90
CA ALA A 157 12.76 20.29 3.55
C ALA A 157 12.88 20.13 2.03
N TRP A 158 13.92 20.65 1.45
CA TRP A 158 14.27 20.60 0.01
C TRP A 158 14.48 19.18 -0.54
N TRP A 159 14.16 18.16 0.22
CA TRP A 159 14.36 16.74 -0.09
C TRP A 159 13.05 15.99 0.05
N GLY A 160 12.37 15.76 -1.07
CA GLY A 160 11.15 14.94 -1.10
C GLY A 160 11.40 13.52 -0.63
N GLY A 161 11.19 13.25 0.64
CA GLY A 161 11.27 11.91 1.24
C GLY A 161 9.89 11.31 1.43
N HIS A 162 9.72 10.03 1.13
CA HIS A 162 8.57 9.25 1.56
C HIS A 162 8.98 8.46 2.80
N LEU A 163 8.28 8.67 3.90
CA LEU A 163 8.34 7.82 5.08
C LEU A 163 7.35 6.67 4.89
N ILE A 164 7.83 5.45 4.90
CA ILE A 164 6.98 4.27 4.97
C ILE A 164 7.20 3.64 6.33
N SER A 165 6.18 3.71 7.19
CA SER A 165 6.20 3.01 8.46
C SER A 165 5.40 1.72 8.31
N LYS A 166 6.12 0.62 8.24
CA LYS A 166 5.55 -0.72 8.25
C LYS A 166 5.40 -1.16 9.70
N GLU A 167 4.33 -0.76 10.37
CA GLU A 167 4.00 -1.26 11.70
C GLU A 167 3.14 -2.52 11.54
N ILE A 168 3.79 -3.66 11.50
CA ILE A 168 3.11 -4.95 11.61
C ILE A 168 2.85 -5.18 13.10
N ARG A 169 1.62 -4.97 13.55
CA ARG A 169 1.20 -5.49 14.86
C ARG A 169 1.04 -7.00 14.74
N ASP A 170 1.97 -7.74 15.29
CA ASP A 170 1.81 -9.16 15.55
C ASP A 170 0.69 -9.33 16.58
N HIS A 171 -0.52 -9.62 16.15
CA HIS A 171 -1.65 -9.97 17.02
C HIS A 171 -1.49 -11.34 17.72
N ARG A 172 -0.35 -12.03 17.56
CA ARG A 172 -0.10 -13.33 18.19
C ARG A 172 0.45 -13.28 19.61
N ALA A 173 0.83 -12.10 20.13
CA ALA A 173 1.46 -12.01 21.45
C ALA A 173 0.52 -11.59 22.59
N ALA A 174 -0.78 -11.42 22.36
CA ALA A 174 -1.71 -10.97 23.41
C ALA A 174 -2.69 -12.04 23.90
N SER A 175 -2.49 -13.31 23.52
CA SER A 175 -3.40 -14.40 23.95
C SER A 175 -2.80 -15.35 25.00
N SER A 176 -1.69 -15.00 25.65
CA SER A 176 -1.12 -15.85 26.69
C SER A 176 -0.57 -15.08 27.91
N ALA A 177 -1.40 -14.21 28.48
CA ALA A 177 -1.19 -13.72 29.85
C ALA A 177 -2.57 -13.70 30.50
N GLY A 178 -3.06 -14.80 30.97
CA GLY A 178 -3.01 -15.31 32.29
C GLY A 178 -4.14 -14.75 33.13
N CYS A 179 -5.28 -15.50 33.24
CA CYS A 179 -6.04 -15.48 34.43
C CYS A 179 -5.14 -15.95 35.61
N ILE A 180 -4.94 -15.11 36.59
CA ILE A 180 -4.96 -15.46 38.00
C ILE A 180 -5.71 -14.37 38.73
#